data_5c83f878dd3c190fa8744d1fda7384f7
#
_entry.id   5c83f878dd3c190fa8744d1fda7384f7
#
_cell.length_a   1.000
_cell.length_b   1.000
_cell.length_c   1.000
_cell.angle_alpha   90.00
_cell.angle_beta   90.00
_cell.angle_gamma   90.00
#
_symmetry.space_group_name_H-M   'P 1'
#
loop_
_entity.id
_entity.type
_entity.pdbx_description
1 polymer ?
#
loop_
_entity_poly.entity_id
_entity_poly.type
_entity_poly.pdbx_seq_one_letter_code
_entity_poly.pdbx_strand_id
1 'polypeptide(L)'
;MPKLIEKLPEVQMVIVGEGNEIENLRNFAESLGVGAHVMFTGGKPWDEIGKYYQLGNVFCSASVSETQGLTFAEAMAGGIPVVAKKDECIENIITDGETGMLFEKNENLPELLYRVLTDKSLSEKLSTASIQAMDVLSVQNFADSVEQLYQNILEQEERPKPIAAPVIPFVIGAKAAKGITGLPGKISRTYLKKAANFLSSA
;
A
#
# COMPACT_ATOMS: atom_id res chain seq x y z
N MET A 1 18.76 11.83 -2.93
CA MET A 1 19.03 13.18 -2.35
C MET A 1 20.19 13.90 -3.04
N PRO A 2 21.47 13.44 -3.13
CA PRO A 2 22.56 14.28 -3.67
C PRO A 2 22.24 14.97 -4.98
N LYS A 3 21.85 14.23 -6.02
CA LYS A 3 21.49 14.79 -7.33
C LYS A 3 20.30 15.78 -7.31
N LEU A 4 19.39 15.64 -6.37
CA LEU A 4 18.25 16.55 -6.23
C LEU A 4 18.69 17.86 -5.55
N ILE A 5 19.54 17.78 -4.53
CA ILE A 5 20.10 18.95 -3.83
C ILE A 5 20.93 19.82 -4.79
N GLU A 6 21.69 19.21 -5.74
CA GLU A 6 22.42 19.96 -6.77
C GLU A 6 21.51 20.87 -7.60
N LYS A 7 20.24 20.44 -7.83
CA LYS A 7 19.24 21.20 -8.61
C LYS A 7 18.35 22.08 -7.72
N LEU A 8 18.08 21.65 -6.50
CA LEU A 8 17.20 22.29 -5.53
C LEU A 8 17.91 22.31 -4.15
N PRO A 9 18.79 23.29 -3.88
CA PRO A 9 19.56 23.35 -2.65
C PRO A 9 18.71 23.47 -1.37
N GLU A 10 17.48 23.97 -1.49
CA GLU A 10 16.57 24.14 -0.35
C GLU A 10 15.69 22.90 -0.07
N VAL A 11 15.83 21.83 -0.87
CA VAL A 11 14.99 20.64 -0.69
C VAL A 11 15.27 19.97 0.65
N GLN A 12 14.18 19.61 1.33
CA GLN A 12 14.23 18.85 2.58
C GLN A 12 13.50 17.52 2.39
N MET A 13 14.01 16.46 3.01
CA MET A 13 13.36 15.17 3.10
C MET A 13 12.92 14.94 4.55
N VAL A 14 11.62 14.73 4.74
CA VAL A 14 11.07 14.42 6.07
C VAL A 14 10.70 12.94 6.10
N ILE A 15 11.30 12.20 7.02
CA ILE A 15 11.02 10.79 7.27
C ILE A 15 10.19 10.69 8.55
N VAL A 16 8.95 10.25 8.39
CA VAL A 16 8.00 10.07 9.49
C VAL A 16 7.89 8.57 9.79
N GLY A 17 8.23 8.19 11.00
CA GLY A 17 8.20 6.80 11.42
C GLY A 17 9.29 6.48 12.43
N GLU A 18 9.23 5.29 12.97
CA GLU A 18 10.23 4.74 13.89
C GLU A 18 10.57 3.31 13.50
N GLY A 19 11.71 2.82 13.94
CA GLY A 19 12.16 1.46 13.65
C GLY A 19 13.66 1.30 13.95
N ASN A 20 14.10 0.06 13.91
CA ASN A 20 15.49 -0.30 14.28
C ASN A 20 16.54 0.27 13.31
N GLU A 21 16.14 0.68 12.11
CA GLU A 21 17.04 1.18 11.07
C GLU A 21 17.29 2.70 11.13
N ILE A 22 16.64 3.42 12.03
CA ILE A 22 16.73 4.90 12.09
C ILE A 22 18.17 5.38 12.21
N GLU A 23 18.96 4.79 13.10
CA GLU A 23 20.37 5.18 13.28
C GLU A 23 21.22 4.83 12.05
N ASN A 24 20.97 3.71 11.41
CA ASN A 24 21.63 3.34 10.17
C ASN A 24 21.30 4.32 9.03
N LEU A 25 20.03 4.76 8.94
CA LEU A 25 19.61 5.75 7.97
C LEU A 25 20.23 7.14 8.22
N ARG A 26 20.36 7.55 9.50
CA ARG A 26 21.06 8.79 9.85
C ARG A 26 22.53 8.75 9.42
N ASN A 27 23.23 7.69 9.81
CA ASN A 27 24.63 7.50 9.45
C ASN A 27 24.83 7.44 7.93
N PHE A 28 23.88 6.83 7.22
CA PHE A 28 23.90 6.79 5.76
C PHE A 28 23.70 8.19 5.15
N ALA A 29 22.75 8.99 5.66
CA ALA A 29 22.55 10.36 5.21
C ALA A 29 23.79 11.23 5.44
N GLU A 30 24.45 11.10 6.61
CA GLU A 30 25.71 11.78 6.90
C GLU A 30 26.83 11.34 5.95
N SER A 31 26.97 10.04 5.69
CA SER A 31 27.99 9.50 4.77
C SER A 31 27.84 10.01 3.34
N LEU A 32 26.62 10.35 2.94
CA LEU A 32 26.32 10.95 1.65
C LEU A 32 26.44 12.49 1.65
N GLY A 33 26.76 13.11 2.78
CA GLY A 33 26.84 14.56 2.93
C GLY A 33 25.49 15.27 2.84
N VAL A 34 24.36 14.55 3.09
CA VAL A 34 23.01 15.11 2.98
C VAL A 34 22.27 15.17 4.31
N GLY A 35 22.95 14.95 5.44
CA GLY A 35 22.34 14.91 6.77
C GLY A 35 21.55 16.18 7.12
N ALA A 36 22.05 17.36 6.74
CA ALA A 36 21.35 18.64 6.93
C ALA A 36 20.03 18.76 6.14
N HIS A 37 19.82 17.91 5.13
CA HIS A 37 18.62 17.89 4.28
C HIS A 37 17.65 16.77 4.64
N VAL A 38 17.92 16.00 5.71
CA VAL A 38 17.06 14.86 6.11
C VAL A 38 16.62 15.03 7.56
N MET A 39 15.33 15.17 7.76
CA MET A 39 14.71 15.27 9.08
C MET A 39 14.00 13.96 9.43
N PHE A 40 14.32 13.39 10.59
CA PHE A 40 13.64 12.22 11.16
C PHE A 40 12.75 12.66 12.30
N THR A 41 11.45 12.47 12.18
CA THR A 41 10.46 12.96 13.16
C THR A 41 10.16 11.95 14.26
N GLY A 42 10.59 10.69 14.10
CA GLY A 42 10.11 9.57 14.91
C GLY A 42 8.67 9.16 14.57
N GLY A 43 8.14 8.16 15.28
CA GLY A 43 6.75 7.73 15.16
C GLY A 43 5.78 8.83 15.54
N LYS A 44 4.61 8.85 14.88
CA LYS A 44 3.55 9.82 15.12
C LYS A 44 2.22 9.10 15.38
N PRO A 45 1.35 9.67 16.24
CA PRO A 45 0.00 9.15 16.44
C PRO A 45 -0.76 9.14 15.12
N TRP A 46 -1.61 8.11 14.94
CA TRP A 46 -2.37 7.92 13.70
C TRP A 46 -3.28 9.11 13.36
N ASP A 47 -3.91 9.70 14.35
CA ASP A 47 -4.79 10.87 14.21
C ASP A 47 -4.05 12.16 13.83
N GLU A 48 -2.73 12.18 13.94
CA GLU A 48 -1.89 13.32 13.55
C GLU A 48 -1.21 13.14 12.18
N ILE A 49 -1.17 11.91 11.65
CA ILE A 49 -0.36 11.62 10.46
C ILE A 49 -0.76 12.46 9.23
N GLY A 50 -2.05 12.79 9.10
CA GLY A 50 -2.56 13.67 8.04
C GLY A 50 -1.88 15.04 7.99
N LYS A 51 -1.50 15.60 9.15
CA LYS A 51 -0.78 16.87 9.24
C LYS A 51 0.63 16.78 8.64
N TYR A 52 1.27 15.62 8.78
CA TYR A 52 2.61 15.40 8.24
C TYR A 52 2.61 15.25 6.73
N TYR A 53 1.58 14.65 6.14
CA TYR A 53 1.39 14.70 4.68
C TYR A 53 1.26 16.14 4.19
N GLN A 54 0.48 16.98 4.87
CA GLN A 54 0.27 18.39 4.50
C GLN A 54 1.53 19.28 4.58
N LEU A 55 2.58 18.85 5.27
CA LEU A 55 3.87 19.54 5.29
C LEU A 55 4.66 19.35 3.98
N GLY A 56 4.40 18.26 3.25
CA GLY A 56 5.14 17.90 2.06
C GLY A 56 4.59 18.54 0.79
N ASN A 57 5.47 18.85 -0.14
CA ASN A 57 5.11 19.25 -1.49
C ASN A 57 5.00 18.03 -2.43
N VAL A 58 5.57 16.90 -2.04
CA VAL A 58 5.51 15.63 -2.74
C VAL A 58 5.70 14.49 -1.72
N PHE A 59 4.90 13.45 -1.85
CA PHE A 59 5.11 12.18 -1.15
C PHE A 59 5.92 11.24 -2.04
N CYS A 60 6.99 10.65 -1.49
CA CYS A 60 7.87 9.75 -2.23
C CYS A 60 8.04 8.42 -1.52
N SER A 61 7.85 7.33 -2.23
CA SER A 61 8.15 5.99 -1.72
C SER A 61 8.81 5.11 -2.78
N ALA A 62 9.85 4.38 -2.37
CA ALA A 62 10.49 3.35 -3.17
C ALA A 62 10.13 1.93 -2.70
N SER A 63 9.08 1.79 -1.88
CA SER A 63 8.59 0.49 -1.43
C SER A 63 8.11 -0.36 -2.61
N VAL A 64 8.42 -1.66 -2.55
CA VAL A 64 7.97 -2.70 -3.49
C VAL A 64 7.38 -3.91 -2.75
N SER A 65 6.93 -3.70 -1.54
CA SER A 65 6.38 -4.75 -0.66
C SER A 65 5.07 -4.32 -0.01
N GLU A 66 4.34 -3.44 -0.67
CA GLU A 66 3.04 -2.98 -0.20
C GLU A 66 1.99 -4.08 -0.32
N THR A 67 1.05 -4.09 0.63
CA THR A 67 -0.12 -4.99 0.58
C THR A 67 -1.37 -4.28 0.07
N GLN A 68 -1.58 -3.03 0.50
CA GLN A 68 -2.75 -2.23 0.15
C GLN A 68 -2.37 -0.79 -0.26
N GLY A 69 -1.12 -0.38 -0.07
CA GLY A 69 -0.66 0.95 -0.44
C GLY A 69 -1.37 2.10 0.31
N LEU A 70 -1.77 1.89 1.57
CA LEU A 70 -2.54 2.90 2.33
C LEU A 70 -1.80 4.23 2.46
N THR A 71 -0.49 4.22 2.62
CA THR A 71 0.31 5.46 2.71
C THR A 71 0.23 6.30 1.44
N PHE A 72 0.14 5.65 0.28
CA PHE A 72 -0.10 6.35 -0.99
C PHE A 72 -1.51 6.92 -1.05
N ALA A 73 -2.52 6.13 -0.67
CA ALA A 73 -3.90 6.58 -0.63
C ALA A 73 -4.11 7.77 0.33
N GLU A 74 -3.45 7.74 1.49
CA GLU A 74 -3.47 8.85 2.47
C GLU A 74 -2.85 10.13 1.90
N ALA A 75 -1.69 10.03 1.25
CA ALA A 75 -1.05 11.17 0.58
C ALA A 75 -1.93 11.73 -0.54
N MET A 76 -2.49 10.87 -1.38
CA MET A 76 -3.37 11.22 -2.48
C MET A 76 -4.67 11.87 -2.01
N ALA A 77 -5.30 11.34 -0.97
CA ALA A 77 -6.50 11.91 -0.35
C ALA A 77 -6.20 13.30 0.25
N GLY A 78 -4.99 13.49 0.77
CA GLY A 78 -4.49 14.80 1.23
C GLY A 78 -4.14 15.77 0.11
N GLY A 79 -4.25 15.37 -1.15
CA GLY A 79 -3.91 16.19 -2.32
C GLY A 79 -2.41 16.39 -2.49
N ILE A 80 -1.59 15.53 -1.91
CA ILE A 80 -0.14 15.60 -2.06
C ILE A 80 0.27 14.77 -3.28
N PRO A 81 0.94 15.35 -4.29
CA PRO A 81 1.44 14.62 -5.43
C PRO A 81 2.33 13.45 -5.00
N VAL A 82 2.12 12.29 -5.61
CA VAL A 82 2.85 11.06 -5.27
C VAL A 82 3.86 10.72 -6.34
N VAL A 83 5.10 10.39 -5.94
CA VAL A 83 6.13 9.79 -6.78
C VAL A 83 6.51 8.44 -6.16
N ALA A 84 6.21 7.35 -6.86
CA ALA A 84 6.35 6.01 -6.33
C ALA A 84 7.13 5.09 -7.25
N LYS A 85 7.79 4.08 -6.67
CA LYS A 85 8.37 3.00 -7.46
C LYS A 85 7.26 2.13 -8.01
N LYS A 86 7.32 1.83 -9.31
CA LYS A 86 6.35 0.98 -9.99
C LYS A 86 6.32 -0.41 -9.35
N ASP A 87 5.13 -0.85 -8.95
CA ASP A 87 4.86 -2.14 -8.34
C ASP A 87 3.41 -2.56 -8.61
N GLU A 88 3.15 -3.85 -8.76
CA GLU A 88 1.82 -4.38 -9.10
C GLU A 88 0.74 -3.97 -8.08
N CYS A 89 1.11 -3.84 -6.79
CA CYS A 89 0.15 -3.48 -5.74
C CYS A 89 -0.35 -2.03 -5.85
N ILE A 90 0.49 -1.12 -6.36
CA ILE A 90 0.14 0.31 -6.45
C ILE A 90 -0.40 0.72 -7.82
N GLU A 91 -0.25 -0.11 -8.86
CA GLU A 91 -0.80 0.17 -10.20
C GLU A 91 -2.35 0.29 -10.20
N ASN A 92 -3.01 -0.29 -9.20
CA ASN A 92 -4.46 -0.14 -9.01
C ASN A 92 -4.84 1.15 -8.27
N ILE A 93 -3.88 1.86 -7.66
CA ILE A 93 -4.08 3.08 -6.88
C ILE A 93 -3.60 4.28 -7.65
N ILE A 94 -2.45 4.16 -8.32
CA ILE A 94 -1.77 5.26 -9.02
C ILE A 94 -1.76 5.00 -10.52
N THR A 95 -2.37 5.90 -11.27
CA THR A 95 -2.24 5.95 -12.73
C THR A 95 -1.11 6.90 -13.10
N ASP A 96 -0.05 6.36 -13.73
CA ASP A 96 1.17 7.12 -14.05
C ASP A 96 0.87 8.33 -14.97
N GLY A 97 1.38 9.50 -14.56
CA GLY A 97 1.17 10.78 -15.25
C GLY A 97 -0.22 11.40 -15.10
N GLU A 98 -1.14 10.73 -14.38
CA GLU A 98 -2.51 11.20 -14.11
C GLU A 98 -2.73 11.48 -12.64
N THR A 99 -2.67 10.47 -11.79
CA THR A 99 -2.90 10.58 -10.33
C THR A 99 -1.62 10.52 -9.51
N GLY A 100 -0.48 10.27 -10.14
CA GLY A 100 0.86 10.25 -9.56
C GLY A 100 1.90 10.03 -10.63
N MET A 101 3.16 9.91 -10.24
CA MET A 101 4.28 9.61 -11.13
C MET A 101 4.94 8.32 -10.69
N LEU A 102 5.18 7.39 -11.62
CA LEU A 102 5.82 6.12 -11.34
C LEU A 102 7.24 6.07 -11.93
N PHE A 103 8.20 5.52 -11.20
CA PHE A 103 9.54 5.24 -11.70
C PHE A 103 9.86 3.75 -11.62
N GLU A 104 10.54 3.23 -12.62
CA GLU A 104 11.02 1.84 -12.64
C GLU A 104 12.47 1.74 -12.12
N LYS A 105 13.31 2.68 -12.54
CA LYS A 105 14.73 2.71 -12.17
C LYS A 105 14.98 3.82 -11.16
N ASN A 106 15.73 3.53 -10.11
CA ASN A 106 16.04 4.49 -9.05
C ASN A 106 16.78 5.74 -9.57
N GLU A 107 17.49 5.61 -10.70
CA GLU A 107 18.20 6.72 -11.35
C GLU A 107 17.25 7.80 -11.87
N ASN A 108 15.99 7.45 -12.15
CA ASN A 108 14.98 8.37 -12.67
C ASN A 108 14.30 9.19 -11.56
N LEU A 109 14.36 8.71 -10.30
CA LEU A 109 13.68 9.34 -9.18
C LEU A 109 14.05 10.82 -8.96
N PRO A 110 15.35 11.23 -8.97
CA PRO A 110 15.70 12.63 -8.76
C PRO A 110 15.10 13.57 -9.80
N GLU A 111 15.00 13.14 -11.06
CA GLU A 111 14.42 13.94 -12.14
C GLU A 111 12.90 14.07 -12.00
N LEU A 112 12.21 12.98 -11.64
CA LEU A 112 10.77 13.02 -11.39
C LEU A 112 10.42 13.92 -10.21
N LEU A 113 11.17 13.80 -9.11
CA LEU A 113 11.00 14.68 -7.96
C LEU A 113 11.25 16.15 -8.31
N TYR A 114 12.34 16.43 -9.03
CA TYR A 114 12.63 17.78 -9.49
C TYR A 114 11.47 18.34 -10.31
N ARG A 115 10.96 17.57 -11.26
CA ARG A 115 9.86 17.97 -12.13
C ARG A 115 8.58 18.25 -11.35
N VAL A 116 8.18 17.37 -10.44
CA VAL A 116 6.96 17.57 -9.62
C VAL A 116 7.11 18.78 -8.68
N LEU A 117 8.31 19.01 -8.14
CA LEU A 117 8.56 20.13 -7.23
C LEU A 117 8.65 21.49 -7.93
N THR A 118 9.01 21.53 -9.22
CA THR A 118 9.23 22.79 -9.96
C THR A 118 8.15 23.13 -10.99
N ASP A 119 7.45 22.11 -11.51
CA ASP A 119 6.33 22.32 -12.43
C ASP A 119 5.01 22.40 -11.64
N LYS A 120 4.62 23.64 -11.32
CA LYS A 120 3.40 23.92 -10.56
C LYS A 120 2.14 23.37 -11.26
N SER A 121 2.07 23.47 -12.60
CA SER A 121 0.92 22.96 -13.36
C SER A 121 0.79 21.45 -13.26
N LEU A 122 1.92 20.73 -13.35
CA LEU A 122 1.94 19.28 -13.15
C LEU A 122 1.54 18.93 -11.72
N SER A 123 2.10 19.59 -10.72
CA SER A 123 1.79 19.35 -9.30
C SER A 123 0.29 19.53 -9.02
N GLU A 124 -0.31 20.64 -9.47
CA GLU A 124 -1.74 20.91 -9.30
C GLU A 124 -2.62 19.91 -10.04
N LYS A 125 -2.24 19.49 -11.25
CA LYS A 125 -2.93 18.44 -12.00
C LYS A 125 -2.95 17.12 -11.23
N LEU A 126 -1.79 16.66 -10.77
CA LEU A 126 -1.65 15.41 -10.03
C LEU A 126 -2.44 15.46 -8.72
N SER A 127 -2.33 16.56 -7.97
CA SER A 127 -3.08 16.80 -6.73
C SER A 127 -4.59 16.69 -6.94
N THR A 128 -5.13 17.40 -7.90
CA THR A 128 -6.58 17.43 -8.18
C THR A 128 -7.07 16.03 -8.60
N ALA A 129 -6.35 15.37 -9.51
CA ALA A 129 -6.73 14.05 -10.00
C ALA A 129 -6.63 12.99 -8.90
N SER A 130 -5.62 13.07 -8.01
CA SER A 130 -5.47 12.12 -6.92
C SER A 130 -6.57 12.24 -5.88
N ILE A 131 -6.98 13.47 -5.50
CA ILE A 131 -8.13 13.65 -4.60
C ILE A 131 -9.39 13.01 -5.17
N GLN A 132 -9.68 13.26 -6.45
CA GLN A 132 -10.85 12.68 -7.12
C GLN A 132 -10.79 11.15 -7.18
N ALA A 133 -9.62 10.59 -7.47
CA ALA A 133 -9.43 9.14 -7.49
C ALA A 133 -9.63 8.49 -6.11
N MET A 134 -9.29 9.20 -5.03
CA MET A 134 -9.42 8.69 -3.66
C MET A 134 -10.82 8.82 -3.08
N ASP A 135 -11.73 9.55 -3.70
CA ASP A 135 -13.11 9.68 -3.22
C ASP A 135 -13.83 8.33 -3.10
N VAL A 136 -13.53 7.40 -3.99
CA VAL A 136 -14.05 6.01 -3.93
C VAL A 136 -13.69 5.28 -2.63
N LEU A 137 -12.59 5.64 -1.98
CA LEU A 137 -12.14 5.10 -0.70
C LEU A 137 -12.65 5.89 0.50
N SER A 138 -13.49 6.90 0.29
CA SER A 138 -14.09 7.66 1.39
C SER A 138 -14.95 6.76 2.28
N VAL A 139 -15.04 7.10 3.56
CA VAL A 139 -15.86 6.35 4.55
C VAL A 139 -17.31 6.22 4.07
N GLN A 140 -17.86 7.29 3.48
CA GLN A 140 -19.23 7.29 2.97
C GLN A 140 -19.40 6.31 1.81
N ASN A 141 -18.56 6.40 0.77
CA ASN A 141 -18.65 5.51 -0.39
C ASN A 141 -18.41 4.05 -0.03
N PHE A 142 -17.52 3.79 0.93
CA PHE A 142 -17.33 2.45 1.47
C PHE A 142 -18.59 1.93 2.17
N ALA A 143 -19.17 2.74 3.06
CA ALA A 143 -20.39 2.38 3.79
C ALA A 143 -21.55 2.10 2.83
N ASP A 144 -21.77 2.98 1.86
CA ASP A 144 -22.82 2.84 0.83
C ASP A 144 -22.62 1.55 0.00
N SER A 145 -21.37 1.25 -0.36
CA SER A 145 -21.04 0.03 -1.11
C SER A 145 -21.32 -1.24 -0.31
N VAL A 146 -21.04 -1.23 0.98
CA VAL A 146 -21.32 -2.36 1.88
C VAL A 146 -22.83 -2.51 2.08
N GLU A 147 -23.57 -1.41 2.28
CA GLU A 147 -25.02 -1.43 2.41
C GLU A 147 -25.68 -1.99 1.13
N GLN A 148 -25.26 -1.51 -0.04
CA GLN A 148 -25.76 -1.98 -1.32
C GLN A 148 -25.46 -3.48 -1.54
N LEU A 149 -24.30 -3.96 -1.13
CA LEU A 149 -23.97 -5.38 -1.18
C LEU A 149 -24.96 -6.21 -0.33
N TYR A 150 -25.25 -5.77 0.89
CA TYR A 150 -26.23 -6.44 1.74
C TYR A 150 -27.64 -6.43 1.12
N GLN A 151 -28.08 -5.29 0.59
CA GLN A 151 -29.37 -5.18 -0.09
C GLN A 151 -29.47 -6.14 -1.26
N ASN A 152 -28.46 -6.19 -2.13
CA ASN A 152 -28.40 -7.09 -3.26
C ASN A 152 -28.47 -8.59 -2.85
N ILE A 153 -27.83 -8.95 -1.74
CA ILE A 153 -27.88 -10.33 -1.20
C ILE A 153 -29.27 -10.66 -0.65
N LEU A 154 -29.91 -9.70 0.02
CA LEU A 154 -31.25 -9.89 0.58
C LEU A 154 -32.36 -9.98 -0.47
N GLU A 155 -32.19 -9.27 -1.58
CA GLU A 155 -33.13 -9.27 -2.72
C GLU A 155 -32.99 -10.51 -3.62
N GLN A 156 -31.87 -11.25 -3.54
CA GLN A 156 -31.72 -12.50 -4.25
C GLN A 156 -32.67 -13.55 -3.63
N GLU A 157 -33.75 -13.89 -4.34
CA GLU A 157 -34.73 -14.90 -3.92
C GLU A 157 -34.15 -16.32 -3.77
N GLU A 158 -33.05 -16.60 -4.44
CA GLU A 158 -32.29 -17.83 -4.27
C GLU A 158 -31.17 -17.60 -3.25
N ARG A 159 -31.43 -17.88 -1.98
CA ARG A 159 -30.33 -18.14 -1.06
C ARG A 159 -29.46 -19.22 -1.68
N PRO A 160 -28.14 -19.01 -1.83
CA PRO A 160 -27.26 -20.10 -2.22
C PRO A 160 -27.58 -21.26 -1.27
N LYS A 161 -28.00 -22.41 -1.84
CA LYS A 161 -28.23 -23.61 -1.03
C LYS A 161 -27.02 -23.79 -0.14
N PRO A 162 -27.18 -23.96 1.20
CA PRO A 162 -26.04 -24.20 2.05
C PRO A 162 -25.20 -25.25 1.35
N ILE A 163 -23.95 -24.94 1.04
CA ILE A 163 -23.03 -25.95 0.56
C ILE A 163 -23.05 -26.98 1.66
N ALA A 164 -23.71 -28.11 1.43
CA ALA A 164 -23.72 -29.20 2.38
C ALA A 164 -22.25 -29.48 2.64
N ALA A 165 -21.75 -29.02 3.79
CA ALA A 165 -20.37 -29.30 4.15
C ALA A 165 -20.23 -30.79 3.96
N PRO A 166 -19.30 -31.28 3.13
CA PRO A 166 -19.09 -32.69 3.01
C PRO A 166 -18.90 -33.19 4.44
N VAL A 167 -19.80 -34.06 4.90
CA VAL A 167 -19.65 -34.74 6.18
C VAL A 167 -18.35 -35.51 6.02
N ILE A 168 -17.25 -34.88 6.38
CA ILE A 168 -15.96 -35.57 6.47
C ILE A 168 -16.15 -36.48 7.66
N PRO A 169 -16.31 -37.79 7.46
CA PRO A 169 -16.36 -38.68 8.60
C PRO A 169 -15.04 -38.49 9.35
N PHE A 170 -15.15 -38.04 10.58
CA PHE A 170 -14.01 -37.87 11.46
C PHE A 170 -13.48 -39.28 11.77
N VAL A 171 -12.59 -39.78 10.92
CA VAL A 171 -11.91 -41.04 11.12
C VAL A 171 -10.70 -40.80 12.01
N ILE A 172 -10.89 -41.08 13.29
CA ILE A 172 -9.79 -41.19 14.26
C ILE A 172 -8.98 -42.46 13.85
N GLY A 173 -7.88 -42.25 13.11
CA GLY A 173 -6.98 -43.33 12.81
C GLY A 173 -5.94 -42.96 11.75
N ALA A 174 -4.67 -43.00 12.13
CA ALA A 174 -3.50 -42.60 11.33
C ALA A 174 -3.20 -43.45 10.06
N LYS A 175 -4.16 -44.19 9.50
CA LYS A 175 -3.98 -45.05 8.33
C LYS A 175 -4.77 -44.68 7.05
N ALA A 176 -5.58 -43.63 7.06
CA ALA A 176 -6.47 -43.30 5.95
C ALA A 176 -5.92 -42.28 4.92
N ALA A 177 -4.64 -41.95 4.94
CA ALA A 177 -4.06 -40.92 4.04
C ALA A 177 -3.69 -41.43 2.61
N LYS A 178 -4.07 -42.64 2.23
CA LYS A 178 -3.67 -43.23 0.92
C LYS A 178 -4.81 -43.40 -0.11
N GLY A 179 -6.01 -42.85 0.11
CA GLY A 179 -7.14 -43.21 -0.74
C GLY A 179 -8.02 -42.07 -1.27
N ILE A 180 -7.63 -40.80 -1.21
CA ILE A 180 -8.46 -39.72 -1.77
C ILE A 180 -7.85 -39.20 -3.08
N THR A 181 -8.12 -39.94 -4.17
CA THR A 181 -7.94 -39.47 -5.54
C THR A 181 -9.33 -39.05 -6.06
N GLY A 182 -9.62 -37.73 -6.14
CA GLY A 182 -10.84 -37.24 -6.76
C GLY A 182 -11.47 -36.01 -6.11
N LEU A 183 -10.70 -34.96 -5.84
CA LEU A 183 -11.27 -33.64 -5.56
C LEU A 183 -11.12 -32.76 -6.81
N PRO A 184 -12.21 -32.18 -7.34
CA PRO A 184 -12.12 -31.18 -8.40
C PRO A 184 -11.70 -29.84 -7.79
N GLY A 185 -10.60 -29.29 -8.26
CA GLY A 185 -10.12 -27.97 -7.90
C GLY A 185 -8.85 -27.99 -7.05
N LYS A 186 -7.80 -27.37 -7.57
CA LYS A 186 -6.47 -27.27 -6.98
C LYS A 186 -6.49 -26.54 -5.64
N ILE A 187 -6.73 -27.22 -4.55
CA ILE A 187 -6.36 -26.75 -3.22
C ILE A 187 -4.85 -27.03 -3.07
N SER A 188 -4.05 -25.98 -3.09
CA SER A 188 -2.60 -26.08 -2.96
C SER A 188 -2.24 -26.82 -1.67
N ARG A 189 -1.31 -27.79 -1.76
CA ARG A 189 -0.73 -28.51 -0.61
C ARG A 189 -0.23 -27.61 0.51
N THR A 190 0.04 -26.34 0.21
CA THR A 190 0.49 -25.31 1.15
C THR A 190 -0.61 -24.92 2.13
N TYR A 191 -1.90 -24.87 1.72
CA TYR A 191 -3.00 -24.53 2.60
C TYR A 191 -3.31 -25.67 3.59
N LEU A 192 -3.21 -26.91 3.17
CA LEU A 192 -3.41 -28.06 4.05
C LEU A 192 -2.31 -28.19 5.12
N LYS A 193 -1.07 -27.85 4.78
CA LYS A 193 0.02 -27.78 5.78
C LYS A 193 -0.16 -26.67 6.80
N LYS A 194 -0.63 -25.48 6.39
CA LYS A 194 -0.91 -24.36 7.31
C LYS A 194 -2.08 -24.66 8.25
N ALA A 195 -3.15 -25.29 7.76
CA ALA A 195 -4.29 -25.69 8.58
C ALA A 195 -3.90 -26.79 9.59
N ALA A 196 -3.09 -27.76 9.21
CA ALA A 196 -2.60 -28.81 10.11
C ALA A 196 -1.71 -28.26 11.22
N ASN A 197 -0.86 -27.28 10.93
CA ASN A 197 0.01 -26.65 11.93
C ASN A 197 -0.78 -25.75 12.91
N PHE A 198 -1.85 -25.12 12.44
CA PHE A 198 -2.72 -24.32 13.32
C PHE A 198 -3.49 -25.18 14.31
N LEU A 199 -3.97 -26.36 13.89
CA LEU A 199 -4.71 -27.30 14.76
C LEU A 199 -3.81 -28.08 15.72
N SER A 200 -2.50 -28.12 15.51
CA SER A 200 -1.54 -28.79 16.42
C SER A 200 -0.94 -27.85 17.47
N SER A 201 -1.26 -26.55 17.42
CA SER A 201 -0.78 -25.51 18.35
C SER A 201 -1.90 -24.93 19.25
N ALA A 202 -3.11 -25.46 19.16
CA ALA A 202 -4.25 -25.21 20.04
C ALA A 202 -4.50 -26.43 20.94
#